data_7e1f1696cf3e9719ad3902c151f43946
#
_entry.id   7e1f1696cf3e9719ad3902c151f43946
#
_cell.length_a   1.000
_cell.length_b   1.000
_cell.length_c   1.000
_cell.angle_alpha   90.00
_cell.angle_beta   90.00
_cell.angle_gamma   90.00
#
_symmetry.space_group_name_H-M   'P 1'
#
loop_
_entity.id
_entity.type
_entity.pdbx_description
1 polymer ?
#
loop_
_entity_poly.entity_id
_entity_poly.type
_entity_poly.pdbx_seq_one_letter_code
_entity_poly.pdbx_strand_id
1 'polypeptide(L)'
;MXGTDRRGGGERRDRXERTPREEKSNHLERVVSINRVAKVVKGGRRFSFTALVVVGDGDGMVGVGYGKAKEVPAAIAKGVEEAKKNFFRVPRIQGTIPHPITGEAXAGVVMLRPAAPGTGVIAGGPVRAVLECAGVHDVLSKSLGSDNAIXIVHATVAALQMLEPPEAVAARRGLPLEDVAPAAMLRAKAGAGS
;
A
#
# COMPACT_ATOMS: atom_id res chain seq x y z
N MET A 1 16.13 3.40 -36.49
CA MET A 1 16.17 3.49 -35.98
C MET A 1 15.70 3.74 -35.14
N UNK A 2 15.65 3.78 -34.51
CA UNK A 2 15.53 3.77 -34.09
C UNK A 2 15.38 3.81 -33.77
N GLY A 3 15.72 3.65 -33.54
CA GLY A 3 15.82 3.81 -33.26
C GLY A 3 15.63 3.91 -32.68
N THR A 4 15.67 3.67 -32.78
CA THR A 4 15.87 3.87 -32.42
C THR A 4 15.60 3.91 -31.82
N ASP A 5 15.80 3.67 -32.10
CA ASP A 5 15.92 3.89 -31.77
C ASP A 5 15.64 3.89 -31.13
N ARG A 6 15.84 3.77 -31.20
CA ARG A 6 15.99 4.01 -30.90
C ARG A 6 15.86 3.97 -30.24
N ARG A 7 16.14 3.82 -30.27
CA ARG A 7 16.43 4.09 -29.98
C ARG A 7 16.46 4.25 -29.42
N GLY A 8 16.65 4.11 -29.45
CA GLY A 8 17.12 4.40 -29.24
C GLY A 8 16.98 4.70 -28.57
N GLY A 9 17.13 4.59 -28.64
CA GLY A 9 17.39 4.88 -28.35
C GLY A 9 17.10 5.19 -27.58
N GLY A 10 17.25 5.06 -27.63
CA GLY A 10 17.35 5.34 -27.27
C GLY A 10 16.98 5.77 -26.54
N GLU A 11 17.14 5.74 -26.61
CA GLU A 11 17.02 6.16 -26.35
C GLU A 11 16.59 6.51 -25.69
N ARG A 12 16.82 6.66 -26.05
CA ARG A 12 16.69 7.06 -25.65
C ARG A 12 16.26 7.22 -24.80
N ARG A 13 16.45 7.20 -24.95
CA ARG A 13 16.32 7.37 -24.41
C ARG A 13 16.30 7.69 -23.56
N ASP A 14 16.66 7.84 -23.60
CA ASP A 14 16.74 8.20 -22.97
C ASP A 14 16.40 8.69 -22.13
N ARG A 15 17.24 8.98 -21.70
CA ARG A 15 17.19 9.40 -21.12
C ARG A 15 17.12 10.18 -20.13
N UNK A 16 18.25 10.84 -19.32
CA UNK A 16 18.13 11.06 -19.00
C UNK A 16 17.73 11.27 -18.73
N GLU A 17 17.12 11.87 -19.09
CA GLU A 17 15.91 12.39 -18.61
C GLU A 17 15.11 11.26 -17.96
N ARG A 18 14.88 11.44 -16.71
CA ARG A 18 14.02 10.51 -15.99
C ARG A 18 12.60 10.87 -16.29
N THR A 19 11.96 10.10 -17.10
CA THR A 19 10.58 10.35 -17.44
C THR A 19 9.69 9.92 -16.28
N PRO A 20 8.47 10.45 -16.23
CA PRO A 20 7.53 9.98 -15.22
C PRO A 20 7.31 8.47 -15.30
N ARG A 21 7.41 7.90 -16.48
CA ARG A 21 7.24 6.46 -16.62
C ARG A 21 8.34 5.71 -15.88
N GLU A 22 9.57 6.18 -15.96
CA GLU A 22 10.66 5.53 -15.25
C GLU A 22 10.46 5.65 -13.74
N GLU A 23 9.99 6.80 -13.29
CA GLU A 23 9.71 6.96 -11.89
C GLU A 23 8.60 6.02 -11.45
N LYS A 24 7.61 5.83 -12.30
CA LYS A 24 6.53 4.90 -11.98
C LYS A 24 7.02 3.49 -11.87
N SER A 25 8.05 3.12 -12.63
CA SER A 25 8.55 1.76 -12.59
C SER A 25 9.22 1.43 -11.26
N ASN A 26 9.48 2.42 -10.43
CA ASN A 26 10.04 2.19 -9.11
C ASN A 26 9.00 1.88 -8.06
N HIS A 27 7.72 1.92 -8.41
CA HIS A 27 6.68 1.56 -7.46
C HIS A 27 6.70 0.07 -7.18
N LEU A 28 6.36 -0.26 -5.94
CA LEU A 28 6.13 -1.64 -5.55
C LEU A 28 4.70 -2.00 -5.89
N GLU A 29 4.52 -3.22 -6.40
CA GLU A 29 3.20 -3.69 -6.78
C GLU A 29 2.99 -5.07 -6.21
N ARG A 30 1.82 -5.32 -5.65
CA ARG A 30 1.46 -6.61 -5.12
C ARG A 30 0.07 -6.97 -5.59
N VAL A 31 -0.08 -8.15 -6.16
CA VAL A 31 -1.40 -8.67 -6.50
C VAL A 31 -1.89 -9.47 -5.30
N VAL A 32 -2.92 -8.96 -4.65
CA VAL A 32 -3.41 -9.59 -3.43
C VAL A 32 -4.30 -10.78 -3.77
N SER A 33 -5.16 -10.64 -4.76
CA SER A 33 -6.04 -11.73 -5.14
C SER A 33 -6.48 -11.56 -6.57
N ILE A 34 -6.78 -12.69 -7.19
CA ILE A 34 -7.38 -12.72 -8.52
C ILE A 34 -8.55 -13.66 -8.44
N ASN A 35 -9.70 -13.18 -8.89
CA ASN A 35 -10.91 -13.99 -8.94
C ASN A 35 -11.38 -14.13 -10.37
N ARG A 36 -11.83 -15.33 -10.72
CA ARG A 36 -12.42 -15.57 -12.03
C ARG A 36 -13.93 -15.50 -11.88
N VAL A 37 -14.56 -14.73 -12.75
CA VAL A 37 -16.00 -14.55 -12.74
C VAL A 37 -16.54 -15.10 -14.04
N ALA A 38 -17.60 -15.91 -13.91
CA ALA A 38 -18.22 -16.49 -15.08
C ALA A 38 -19.59 -15.85 -15.28
N LYS A 39 -19.91 -15.59 -16.54
CA LYS A 39 -21.22 -15.10 -16.93
C LYS A 39 -21.81 -16.08 -17.92
N VAL A 40 -22.99 -16.57 -17.63
CA VAL A 40 -23.67 -17.48 -18.54
C VAL A 40 -24.37 -16.64 -19.60
N VAL A 41 -24.03 -16.91 -20.84
CA VAL A 41 -24.64 -16.24 -21.96
C VAL A 41 -25.18 -17.27 -22.92
N LYS A 42 -25.93 -16.80 -23.90
CA LYS A 42 -26.44 -17.66 -24.94
C LYS A 42 -25.25 -18.30 -25.67
N GLY A 43 -25.21 -19.61 -25.67
CA GLY A 43 -24.13 -20.31 -26.33
C GLY A 43 -22.97 -20.69 -25.46
N GLY A 44 -23.02 -20.41 -24.14
CA GLY A 44 -21.97 -20.87 -23.28
C GLY A 44 -21.66 -19.93 -22.14
N ARG A 45 -20.44 -20.00 -21.67
CA ARG A 45 -19.98 -19.15 -20.58
C ARG A 45 -18.89 -18.24 -21.05
N ARG A 46 -18.86 -17.07 -20.46
CA ARG A 46 -17.75 -16.16 -20.66
C ARG A 46 -17.10 -15.85 -19.33
N PHE A 47 -15.81 -15.74 -19.34
CA PHE A 47 -15.06 -15.51 -18.12
C PHE A 47 -14.41 -14.15 -18.16
N SER A 48 -14.30 -13.57 -17.00
CA SER A 48 -13.47 -12.40 -16.80
C SER A 48 -12.74 -12.56 -15.47
N PHE A 49 -11.75 -11.72 -15.26
CA PHE A 49 -10.91 -11.79 -14.07
C PHE A 49 -10.93 -10.45 -13.37
N THR A 50 -10.97 -10.49 -12.05
CA THR A 50 -10.86 -9.30 -11.24
C THR A 50 -9.59 -9.42 -10.40
N ALA A 51 -8.74 -8.41 -10.48
CA ALA A 51 -7.50 -8.37 -9.72
C ALA A 51 -7.61 -7.30 -8.65
N LEU A 52 -7.21 -7.63 -7.44
CA LEU A 52 -7.08 -6.68 -6.35
C LEU A 52 -5.60 -6.40 -6.19
N VAL A 53 -5.21 -5.15 -6.40
CA VAL A 53 -3.80 -4.78 -6.50
C VAL A 53 -3.48 -3.69 -5.52
N VAL A 54 -2.31 -3.77 -4.89
CA VAL A 54 -1.79 -2.74 -4.02
C VAL A 54 -0.52 -2.19 -4.67
N VAL A 55 -0.40 -0.88 -4.71
CA VAL A 55 0.78 -0.21 -5.26
C VAL A 55 1.24 0.82 -4.26
N GLY A 56 2.55 0.94 -4.07
CA GLY A 56 3.09 1.95 -3.19
C GLY A 56 4.49 2.32 -3.61
N ASP A 57 4.99 3.41 -3.03
CA ASP A 57 6.34 3.84 -3.35
C ASP A 57 7.36 3.36 -2.31
N GLY A 58 6.90 2.61 -1.31
CA GLY A 58 7.80 2.16 -0.26
C GLY A 58 8.28 3.28 0.65
N ASP A 59 7.67 4.43 0.56
CA ASP A 59 8.14 5.61 1.27
C ASP A 59 6.97 6.50 1.69
N GLY A 60 5.88 5.88 2.09
CA GLY A 60 4.75 6.58 2.66
C GLY A 60 3.52 6.66 1.79
N MET A 61 3.61 6.37 0.50
CA MET A 61 2.44 6.46 -0.37
C MET A 61 1.96 5.08 -0.76
N VAL A 62 0.67 4.87 -0.73
CA VAL A 62 0.09 3.58 -1.08
C VAL A 62 -1.31 3.80 -1.63
N GLY A 63 -1.72 2.89 -2.49
CA GLY A 63 -3.07 2.90 -3.02
C GLY A 63 -3.51 1.50 -3.37
N VAL A 64 -4.80 1.32 -3.50
CA VAL A 64 -5.42 0.04 -3.80
C VAL A 64 -6.33 0.22 -4.99
N GLY A 65 -6.34 -0.77 -5.87
CA GLY A 65 -7.19 -0.70 -7.04
C GLY A 65 -7.69 -2.05 -7.46
N TYR A 66 -8.76 -2.03 -8.22
CA TYR A 66 -9.34 -3.21 -8.84
C TYR A 66 -9.19 -3.10 -10.34
N GLY A 67 -8.92 -4.23 -10.96
CA GLY A 67 -8.94 -4.29 -12.40
C GLY A 67 -9.79 -5.45 -12.85
N LYS A 68 -10.57 -5.25 -13.88
CA LYS A 68 -11.40 -6.30 -14.45
C LYS A 68 -11.13 -6.38 -15.94
N ALA A 69 -10.87 -7.57 -16.41
CA ALA A 69 -10.57 -7.78 -17.82
C ALA A 69 -10.79 -9.23 -18.17
N LYS A 70 -10.77 -9.52 -19.46
CA LYS A 70 -10.96 -10.89 -19.92
C LYS A 70 -9.69 -11.73 -19.74
N GLU A 71 -8.57 -11.10 -19.45
CA GLU A 71 -7.32 -11.82 -19.24
C GLU A 71 -6.62 -11.28 -18.02
N VAL A 72 -5.89 -12.16 -17.35
CA VAL A 72 -5.29 -11.81 -16.06
C VAL A 72 -4.28 -10.64 -16.18
N PRO A 73 -3.35 -10.64 -17.14
CA PRO A 73 -2.41 -9.51 -17.19
C PRO A 73 -3.12 -8.18 -17.39
N ALA A 74 -4.17 -8.15 -18.18
CA ALA A 74 -4.90 -6.90 -18.40
C ALA A 74 -5.63 -6.48 -17.14
N ALA A 75 -6.18 -7.44 -16.40
CA ALA A 75 -6.84 -7.12 -15.14
C ALA A 75 -5.86 -6.52 -14.15
N ILE A 76 -4.66 -7.10 -14.06
CA ILE A 76 -3.64 -6.58 -13.16
C ILE A 76 -3.23 -5.17 -13.57
N ALA A 77 -3.02 -4.95 -14.87
CA ALA A 77 -2.62 -3.62 -15.33
C ALA A 77 -3.65 -2.57 -14.99
N LYS A 78 -4.93 -2.90 -15.15
CA LYS A 78 -5.99 -1.96 -14.79
C LYS A 78 -6.02 -1.71 -13.29
N GLY A 79 -5.78 -2.75 -12.50
CA GLY A 79 -5.71 -2.59 -11.05
C GLY A 79 -4.58 -1.69 -10.62
N VAL A 80 -3.43 -1.82 -11.25
CA VAL A 80 -2.28 -0.96 -10.95
C VAL A 80 -2.63 0.50 -11.27
N GLU A 81 -3.24 0.73 -12.42
CA GLU A 81 -3.61 2.08 -12.81
C GLU A 81 -4.60 2.68 -11.83
N GLU A 82 -5.59 1.90 -11.43
CA GLU A 82 -6.58 2.37 -10.46
C GLU A 82 -5.92 2.64 -9.10
N ALA A 83 -5.01 1.76 -8.68
CA ALA A 83 -4.35 1.94 -7.39
C ALA A 83 -3.56 3.24 -7.36
N LYS A 84 -2.90 3.58 -8.46
CA LYS A 84 -2.13 4.82 -8.51
C LYS A 84 -3.02 6.04 -8.40
N LYS A 85 -4.24 5.96 -8.91
CA LYS A 85 -5.18 7.06 -8.77
C LYS A 85 -5.67 7.23 -7.35
N ASN A 86 -5.55 6.19 -6.52
CA ASN A 86 -6.04 6.19 -5.14
C ASN A 86 -4.93 6.38 -4.13
N PHE A 87 -3.77 6.84 -4.54
CA PHE A 87 -2.64 7.03 -3.63
C PHE A 87 -2.98 7.99 -2.50
N PHE A 88 -2.51 7.66 -1.31
CA PHE A 88 -2.61 8.54 -0.17
C PHE A 88 -1.35 8.35 0.69
N ARG A 89 -1.09 9.31 1.57
CA ARG A 89 0.10 9.27 2.39
C ARG A 89 -0.21 8.69 3.77
N VAL A 90 0.68 7.81 4.21
CA VAL A 90 0.57 7.14 5.50
C VAL A 90 1.55 7.82 6.46
N PRO A 91 1.08 8.38 7.57
CA PRO A 91 2.01 8.90 8.57
C PRO A 91 2.85 7.77 9.15
N ARG A 92 4.16 7.97 9.22
CA ARG A 92 5.08 6.98 9.75
C ARG A 92 6.07 7.67 10.66
N ILE A 93 6.64 6.89 11.57
CA ILE A 93 7.75 7.37 12.37
C ILE A 93 8.77 6.24 12.44
N GLN A 94 9.92 6.46 11.82
CA GLN A 94 11.04 5.51 11.84
C GLN A 94 10.61 4.09 11.49
N GLY A 95 9.86 3.94 10.42
CA GLY A 95 9.51 2.64 9.91
C GLY A 95 8.28 2.00 10.52
N THR A 96 7.61 2.68 11.45
CA THR A 96 6.39 2.13 12.01
C THR A 96 5.30 3.21 12.02
N ILE A 97 4.13 2.85 12.53
CA ILE A 97 3.01 3.79 12.59
C ILE A 97 3.04 4.56 13.89
N PRO A 98 2.46 5.76 13.93
CA PRO A 98 2.58 6.61 15.12
C PRO A 98 1.82 6.13 16.34
N HIS A 99 0.73 5.38 16.16
CA HIS A 99 -0.09 4.96 17.30
C HIS A 99 -0.93 3.76 16.90
N PRO A 100 -1.48 3.05 17.88
CA PRO A 100 -2.39 1.95 17.55
C PRO A 100 -3.65 2.49 16.87
N ILE A 101 -4.23 1.67 16.01
CA ILE A 101 -5.42 2.07 15.28
C ILE A 101 -6.18 0.81 14.88
N THR A 102 -7.49 0.91 14.79
CA THR A 102 -8.33 -0.16 14.28
C THR A 102 -9.15 0.39 13.13
N GLY A 103 -9.10 -0.30 12.00
CA GLY A 103 -9.87 0.07 10.83
C GLY A 103 -10.95 -0.94 10.57
N GLU A 104 -12.08 -0.49 10.03
CA GLU A 104 -13.19 -1.34 9.66
C GLU A 104 -13.69 -0.97 8.28
N ALA A 105 -13.99 -1.99 7.52
CA ALA A 105 -14.63 -1.80 6.23
C ALA A 105 -15.47 -3.03 5.96
N UNK A 106 -16.63 -2.79 5.87
CA UNK A 106 -17.40 -3.81 5.67
C UNK A 106 -17.37 -4.66 6.81
N ALA A 107 -17.20 -5.85 6.55
CA ALA A 107 -17.06 -6.88 7.61
C ALA A 107 -15.62 -7.09 8.03
N GLY A 108 -14.69 -6.42 7.37
CA GLY A 108 -13.28 -6.53 7.74
C GLY A 108 -12.95 -5.65 8.92
N VAL A 109 -12.10 -6.16 9.81
CA VAL A 109 -11.61 -5.42 10.97
C VAL A 109 -10.13 -5.70 11.07
N VAL A 110 -9.32 -4.65 11.11
CA VAL A 110 -7.88 -4.80 11.19
C VAL A 110 -7.35 -3.90 12.29
N MET A 111 -6.62 -4.51 13.22
CA MET A 111 -5.97 -3.79 14.32
C MET A 111 -4.49 -3.70 14.02
N LEU A 112 -3.95 -2.50 14.14
CA LEU A 112 -2.53 -2.24 13.90
C LEU A 112 -1.91 -1.63 15.15
N ARG A 113 -0.70 -2.05 15.48
CA ARG A 113 0.02 -1.51 16.63
C ARG A 113 1.46 -1.23 16.23
N PRO A 114 2.01 -0.11 16.69
CA PRO A 114 3.43 0.16 16.42
C PRO A 114 4.32 -0.93 17.01
N ALA A 115 5.48 -1.09 16.39
CA ALA A 115 6.44 -2.06 16.86
C ALA A 115 7.85 -1.47 16.79
N ALA A 116 8.74 -2.01 17.61
CA ALA A 116 10.10 -1.53 17.66
C ALA A 116 10.85 -1.85 16.37
N PRO A 117 11.87 -1.07 16.03
CA PRO A 117 12.67 -1.35 14.85
C PRO A 117 13.20 -2.78 14.87
N GLY A 118 13.13 -3.43 13.72
CA GLY A 118 13.60 -4.81 13.61
C GLY A 118 12.53 -5.85 13.83
N THR A 119 11.35 -5.47 14.31
CA THR A 119 10.27 -6.43 14.52
C THR A 119 9.79 -7.01 13.20
N GLY A 120 9.74 -6.20 12.15
CA GLY A 120 9.17 -6.62 10.88
C GLY A 120 7.67 -6.43 10.85
N VAL A 121 7.08 -6.82 9.75
CA VAL A 121 5.62 -6.73 9.58
C VAL A 121 5.03 -8.07 9.99
N ILE A 122 4.35 -8.07 11.12
CA ILE A 122 3.68 -9.27 11.63
C ILE A 122 2.21 -9.17 11.26
N ALA A 123 1.85 -9.74 10.12
CA ALA A 123 0.52 -9.58 9.56
C ALA A 123 0.28 -10.66 8.51
N GLY A 124 -0.99 -10.92 8.26
CA GLY A 124 -1.34 -11.81 7.16
C GLY A 124 -1.13 -11.16 5.81
N GLY A 125 -1.27 -11.96 4.76
CA GLY A 125 -0.92 -11.54 3.42
C GLY A 125 -1.53 -10.23 2.94
N PRO A 126 -2.85 -10.08 3.00
CA PRO A 126 -3.43 -8.83 2.48
C PRO A 126 -2.97 -7.59 3.25
N VAL A 127 -2.92 -7.68 4.59
CA VAL A 127 -2.47 -6.56 5.39
C VAL A 127 -0.99 -6.27 5.12
N ARG A 128 -0.19 -7.33 5.07
CA ARG A 128 1.24 -7.18 4.81
C ARG A 128 1.48 -6.49 3.47
N ALA A 129 0.71 -6.84 2.43
CA ALA A 129 0.90 -6.23 1.13
C ALA A 129 0.75 -4.71 1.21
N VAL A 130 -0.30 -4.24 1.89
CA VAL A 130 -0.54 -2.82 2.00
C VAL A 130 0.58 -2.13 2.79
N LEU A 131 0.95 -2.72 3.92
CA LEU A 131 1.95 -2.09 4.78
C LEU A 131 3.32 -2.05 4.12
N GLU A 132 3.72 -3.15 3.47
CA GLU A 132 5.03 -3.16 2.83
C GLU A 132 5.09 -2.19 1.66
N CYS A 133 4.04 -2.13 0.85
CA CYS A 133 4.02 -1.15 -0.24
C CYS A 133 4.06 0.27 0.28
N ALA A 134 3.47 0.52 1.44
CA ALA A 134 3.48 1.85 2.03
C ALA A 134 4.80 2.22 2.69
N GLY A 135 5.69 1.26 2.86
CA GLY A 135 6.96 1.54 3.51
C GLY A 135 6.91 1.44 5.02
N VAL A 136 5.95 0.70 5.55
CA VAL A 136 5.89 0.40 6.98
C VAL A 136 6.65 -0.90 7.20
N HIS A 137 7.67 -0.86 8.04
CA HIS A 137 8.57 -1.98 8.20
C HIS A 137 8.37 -2.75 9.50
N ASP A 138 7.78 -2.11 10.50
CA ASP A 138 7.66 -2.72 11.82
C ASP A 138 6.26 -2.44 12.36
N VAL A 139 5.46 -3.49 12.47
CA VAL A 139 4.08 -3.33 12.91
C VAL A 139 3.53 -4.68 13.31
N LEU A 140 2.68 -4.68 14.34
CA LEU A 140 1.92 -5.86 14.72
C LEU A 140 0.49 -5.66 14.26
N SER A 141 -0.08 -6.72 13.70
CA SER A 141 -1.41 -6.64 13.14
C SER A 141 -2.22 -7.87 13.53
N LYS A 142 -3.51 -7.65 13.68
CA LYS A 142 -4.46 -8.75 13.87
C LYS A 142 -5.70 -8.45 13.05
N SER A 143 -6.06 -9.40 12.22
CA SER A 143 -7.26 -9.28 11.40
C SER A 143 -8.38 -10.05 12.07
N LEU A 144 -9.49 -9.37 12.28
CA LEU A 144 -10.71 -9.94 12.86
C LEU A 144 -11.83 -9.76 11.85
N GLY A 145 -12.93 -10.49 12.08
CA GLY A 145 -14.05 -10.36 11.15
C GLY A 145 -13.81 -11.16 9.89
N SER A 146 -14.10 -10.56 8.75
CA SER A 146 -14.09 -11.27 7.48
C SER A 146 -12.71 -11.78 7.08
N ASP A 147 -12.69 -12.97 6.46
CA ASP A 147 -11.48 -13.50 5.84
C ASP A 147 -11.29 -13.03 4.42
N ASN A 148 -12.27 -12.35 3.87
CA ASN A 148 -12.21 -11.94 2.48
C ASN A 148 -11.10 -10.91 2.30
N ALA A 149 -10.22 -11.17 1.34
CA ALA A 149 -9.08 -10.28 1.13
C ALA A 149 -9.51 -8.85 0.85
N ILE A 150 -10.58 -8.70 0.13
CA ILE A 150 -11.08 -7.36 -0.17
C ILE A 150 -11.45 -6.61 1.09
N UNK A 151 -12.04 -7.20 1.89
CA UNK A 151 -12.43 -6.66 2.99
C UNK A 151 -11.39 -6.27 3.82
N ILE A 152 -10.44 -7.19 3.95
CA ILE A 152 -9.27 -6.95 4.80
C ILE A 152 -8.43 -5.79 4.29
N VAL A 153 -8.21 -5.74 2.99
CA VAL A 153 -7.44 -4.64 2.41
C VAL A 153 -8.13 -3.30 2.68
N HIS A 154 -9.43 -3.23 2.49
CA HIS A 154 -10.13 -1.98 2.73
C HIS A 154 -10.11 -1.58 4.20
N ALA A 155 -10.17 -2.55 5.10
CA ALA A 155 -10.07 -2.23 6.53
C ALA A 155 -8.67 -1.70 6.86
N THR A 156 -7.64 -2.27 6.22
CA THR A 156 -6.29 -1.78 6.43
C THR A 156 -6.16 -0.34 5.92
N VAL A 157 -6.70 -0.07 4.74
CA VAL A 157 -6.65 1.29 4.21
C VAL A 157 -7.38 2.25 5.14
N ALA A 158 -8.56 1.83 5.64
CA ALA A 158 -9.30 2.69 6.56
C ALA A 158 -8.49 2.99 7.81
N ALA A 159 -7.80 1.98 8.34
CA ALA A 159 -6.96 2.20 9.52
C ALA A 159 -5.85 3.20 9.22
N LEU A 160 -5.17 3.02 8.10
CA LEU A 160 -4.06 3.90 7.76
C LEU A 160 -4.52 5.34 7.51
N GLN A 161 -5.70 5.51 6.95
CA GLN A 161 -6.21 6.85 6.70
C GLN A 161 -6.67 7.56 7.95
N MET A 162 -6.86 6.84 9.05
CA MET A 162 -7.20 7.45 10.32
C MET A 162 -5.98 7.78 11.18
N LEU A 163 -4.78 7.38 10.75
CA LEU A 163 -3.59 7.69 11.52
C LEU A 163 -3.33 9.18 11.55
N GLU A 164 -2.84 9.66 12.67
CA GLU A 164 -2.45 11.05 12.84
C GLU A 164 -0.95 11.13 13.08
N PRO A 165 -0.25 12.07 12.42
CA PRO A 165 1.16 12.24 12.73
C PRO A 165 1.34 12.62 14.19
N PRO A 166 2.44 12.20 14.82
CA PRO A 166 2.65 12.57 16.22
C PRO A 166 2.64 14.07 16.43
N GLU A 167 3.15 14.82 15.48
CA GLU A 167 3.16 16.29 15.60
C GLU A 167 1.76 16.87 15.67
N ALA A 168 0.83 16.30 14.90
CA ALA A 168 -0.54 16.78 14.92
C ALA A 168 -1.22 16.46 16.24
N VAL A 169 -0.97 15.28 16.79
CA VAL A 169 -1.56 14.91 18.08
C VAL A 169 -1.02 15.80 19.18
N ALA A 170 0.31 16.03 19.19
CA ALA A 170 0.92 16.86 20.21
C ALA A 170 0.38 18.29 20.16
N ALA A 171 0.24 18.83 18.95
CA ALA A 171 -0.27 20.20 18.81
C ALA A 171 -1.71 20.32 19.30
N ARG A 172 -2.54 19.34 18.95
CA ARG A 172 -3.96 19.38 19.34
C ARG A 172 -4.14 19.26 20.84
N ARG A 173 -3.31 18.44 21.49
CA ARG A 173 -3.43 18.22 22.92
C ARG A 173 -2.59 19.15 23.75
N GLY A 174 -1.71 19.93 23.13
CA GLY A 174 -0.80 20.77 23.87
C GLY A 174 0.27 19.99 24.61
N LEU A 175 0.64 18.83 24.08
CA LEU A 175 1.61 17.94 24.74
C LEU A 175 2.91 17.93 23.96
N PRO A 176 4.04 17.68 24.65
CA PRO A 176 5.29 17.46 23.92
C PRO A 176 5.18 16.18 23.08
N LEU A 177 6.01 16.14 22.05
CA LEU A 177 6.01 14.99 21.16
C LEU A 177 6.28 13.68 21.93
N GLU A 178 7.12 13.74 22.93
CA GLU A 178 7.48 12.56 23.71
C GLU A 178 6.27 11.93 24.38
N ASP A 179 5.24 12.72 24.65
CA ASP A 179 4.08 12.21 25.39
C ASP A 179 3.08 11.53 24.47
N VAL A 180 3.21 11.64 23.16
CA VAL A 180 2.24 11.05 22.24
C VAL A 180 2.81 9.97 21.34
N ALA A 181 4.13 9.80 21.29
CA ALA A 181 4.76 8.79 20.47
C ALA A 181 5.38 7.73 21.35
N PRO A 182 5.34 6.45 20.95
CA PRO A 182 5.97 5.41 21.75
C PRO A 182 7.45 5.66 21.94
N ALA A 183 7.95 5.28 23.13
CA ALA A 183 9.34 5.56 23.45
C ALA A 183 10.31 4.88 22.49
N ALA A 184 9.99 3.66 22.06
CA ALA A 184 10.90 2.95 21.16
C ALA A 184 11.04 3.68 19.85
N MET A 185 9.96 4.29 19.36
CA MET A 185 10.02 5.01 18.11
C MET A 185 10.80 6.31 18.26
N LEU A 186 10.67 6.97 19.40
CA LEU A 186 11.44 8.18 19.64
C LEU A 186 12.92 7.88 19.74
N ARG A 187 13.28 6.78 20.37
CA ARG A 187 14.68 6.39 20.45
C ARG A 187 15.25 6.07 19.07
N ALA A 188 14.48 5.36 18.25
CA ALA A 188 14.93 5.02 16.91
C ALA A 188 15.10 6.27 16.07
N LYS A 189 14.17 7.23 16.19
CA LYS A 189 14.25 8.46 15.43
C LYS A 189 15.48 9.27 15.85
N ALA A 190 15.74 9.35 17.13
CA ALA A 190 16.90 10.08 17.62
C ALA A 190 18.19 9.43 17.14
N GLY A 191 18.25 8.12 17.17
CA GLY A 191 19.42 7.41 16.68
C GLY A 191 19.63 7.63 15.19
N ALA A 192 18.55 7.60 14.41
CA ALA A 192 18.67 7.82 12.99
C ALA A 192 19.07 9.27 12.68
N GLY A 193 18.65 10.19 13.52
CA GLY A 193 18.98 11.58 13.31
C GLY A 193 20.38 11.97 13.70
N SER A 194 21.06 11.11 14.44
CA SER A 194 22.44 11.42 14.83
C SER A 194 23.47 10.89 13.82
#